data_27746dae8221401ea34b8ccfc01d0af4
#
_entry.id   27746dae8221401ea34b8ccfc01d0af4
#
_cell.length_a   1.000
_cell.length_b   1.000
_cell.length_c   1.000
_cell.angle_alpha   90.00
_cell.angle_beta   90.00
_cell.angle_gamma   90.00
#
_symmetry.space_group_name_H-M   'P 1'
#
loop_
_entity.id
_entity.type
_entity.pdbx_description
1 polymer ?
#
loop_
_entity_poly.entity_id
_entity_poly.type
_entity_poly.pdbx_seq_one_letter_code
_entity_poly.pdbx_strand_id
1 'polypeptide(L)'
;MNLRILRASLFVTVISLLTLSFGLVQLRARASASPQTDQESAEKSLRAFHEVASVLTSPRCLNCHVPDDGPLQGDDDHPHIMNVKRGADGKGSAALRCFACHQTQNAAVLHGPPGALEWQLPPPRAPMAWKGLSTGELCRTLKDPSKNGNRSLQDLIVHMDTSLVRWAWNPGPGRTLPPLSHDEFVSRLKEWIDTGAACPN
;
A
#
# COMPACT_ATOMS: atom_id res chain seq x y z
N MET A 1 -67.16 25.85 -34.88
CA MET A 1 -66.40 25.61 -33.63
C MET A 1 -65.26 24.68 -33.99
N ASN A 2 -64.01 25.20 -33.91
CA ASN A 2 -62.87 24.66 -34.66
C ASN A 2 -62.30 23.37 -34.06
N LEU A 3 -62.38 22.28 -34.80
CA LEU A 3 -61.82 20.96 -34.50
C LEU A 3 -60.27 20.98 -34.28
N ARG A 4 -59.57 22.08 -34.67
CA ARG A 4 -58.13 22.27 -34.52
C ARG A 4 -57.69 22.62 -33.10
N ILE A 5 -58.56 23.21 -32.27
CA ILE A 5 -58.24 23.62 -30.89
C ILE A 5 -58.30 22.41 -29.93
N LEU A 6 -59.15 21.43 -30.17
CA LEU A 6 -59.25 20.26 -29.36
C LEU A 6 -58.05 19.30 -29.50
N ARG A 7 -57.39 19.28 -30.69
CA ARG A 7 -56.21 18.44 -30.90
C ARG A 7 -54.95 18.98 -30.23
N ALA A 8 -54.82 20.30 -30.10
CA ALA A 8 -53.67 20.91 -29.46
C ALA A 8 -53.65 20.71 -27.94
N SER A 9 -54.81 20.73 -27.28
CA SER A 9 -54.94 20.50 -25.82
C SER A 9 -54.65 19.05 -25.38
N LEU A 10 -54.96 18.06 -26.25
CA LEU A 10 -54.68 16.67 -25.92
C LEU A 10 -53.19 16.33 -26.02
N PHE A 11 -52.47 16.98 -26.93
CA PHE A 11 -51.02 16.73 -27.05
C PHE A 11 -50.20 17.35 -25.92
N VAL A 12 -50.60 18.49 -25.38
CA VAL A 12 -49.88 19.14 -24.26
C VAL A 12 -50.03 18.35 -22.96
N THR A 13 -51.22 17.79 -22.71
CA THR A 13 -51.47 16.98 -21.50
C THR A 13 -50.72 15.62 -21.51
N VAL A 14 -50.59 14.98 -22.69
CA VAL A 14 -49.84 13.70 -22.80
C VAL A 14 -48.32 13.91 -22.62
N ILE A 15 -47.76 15.01 -23.14
CA ILE A 15 -46.36 15.33 -22.99
C ILE A 15 -46.04 15.66 -21.50
N SER A 16 -46.92 16.39 -20.81
CA SER A 16 -46.70 16.71 -19.38
C SER A 16 -46.77 15.48 -18.47
N LEU A 17 -47.61 14.50 -18.78
CA LEU A 17 -47.68 13.25 -18.02
C LEU A 17 -46.48 12.34 -18.28
N LEU A 18 -45.91 12.32 -19.46
CA LEU A 18 -44.67 11.56 -19.80
C LEU A 18 -43.42 12.14 -19.16
N THR A 19 -43.34 13.47 -19.03
CA THR A 19 -42.18 14.11 -18.39
C THR A 19 -42.17 13.94 -16.87
N LEU A 20 -43.35 13.90 -16.21
CA LEU A 20 -43.45 13.60 -14.78
C LEU A 20 -43.11 12.15 -14.47
N SER A 21 -43.41 11.21 -15.34
CA SER A 21 -43.07 9.79 -15.17
C SER A 21 -41.57 9.53 -15.31
N PHE A 22 -40.87 10.26 -16.16
CA PHE A 22 -39.42 10.14 -16.35
C PHE A 22 -38.64 10.76 -15.20
N GLY A 23 -39.12 11.82 -14.57
CA GLY A 23 -38.50 12.45 -13.40
C GLY A 23 -38.54 11.58 -12.13
N LEU A 24 -39.61 10.79 -11.95
CA LEU A 24 -39.79 9.90 -10.79
C LEU A 24 -38.94 8.62 -10.86
N VAL A 25 -38.53 8.18 -12.06
CA VAL A 25 -37.68 7.00 -12.23
C VAL A 25 -36.21 7.32 -11.93
N GLN A 26 -35.76 8.55 -12.17
CA GLN A 26 -34.38 8.97 -11.90
C GLN A 26 -34.09 9.18 -10.41
N LEU A 27 -35.07 9.38 -9.54
CA LEU A 27 -34.86 9.55 -8.10
C LEU A 27 -34.70 8.23 -7.32
N ARG A 28 -34.91 7.08 -7.95
CA ARG A 28 -34.82 5.77 -7.26
C ARG A 28 -33.47 5.06 -7.39
N ALA A 29 -32.48 5.62 -8.09
CA ALA A 29 -31.20 4.99 -8.38
C ALA A 29 -30.03 5.43 -7.49
N ARG A 30 -30.29 6.06 -6.34
CA ARG A 30 -29.28 6.12 -5.27
C ARG A 30 -29.63 5.03 -4.25
N ALA A 31 -29.25 3.82 -4.58
CA ALA A 31 -29.19 2.76 -3.59
C ALA A 31 -28.11 3.16 -2.56
N SER A 32 -28.52 3.66 -1.41
CA SER A 32 -27.65 3.74 -0.25
C SER A 32 -27.15 2.33 0.04
N ALA A 33 -25.84 2.10 0.02
CA ALA A 33 -25.28 0.85 0.48
C ALA A 33 -25.85 0.55 1.87
N SER A 34 -26.24 -0.70 2.12
CA SER A 34 -26.83 -1.04 3.43
C SER A 34 -25.70 -1.00 4.48
N PRO A 35 -25.97 -0.61 5.73
CA PRO A 35 -24.97 -0.61 6.80
C PRO A 35 -24.26 -1.96 6.97
N GLN A 36 -24.90 -3.06 6.61
CA GLN A 36 -24.31 -4.40 6.63
C GLN A 36 -23.21 -4.61 5.57
N THR A 37 -23.36 -4.04 4.37
CA THR A 37 -22.34 -4.13 3.32
C THR A 37 -21.11 -3.31 3.68
N ASP A 38 -21.26 -2.19 4.34
CA ASP A 38 -20.14 -1.34 4.79
C ASP A 38 -19.37 -2.02 5.93
N GLN A 39 -20.05 -2.67 6.86
CA GLN A 39 -19.41 -3.42 7.94
C GLN A 39 -18.65 -4.64 7.41
N GLU A 40 -19.24 -5.42 6.51
CA GLU A 40 -18.58 -6.57 5.89
C GLU A 40 -17.32 -6.14 5.11
N SER A 41 -17.41 -5.02 4.38
CA SER A 41 -16.26 -4.45 3.67
C SER A 41 -15.13 -4.05 4.62
N ALA A 42 -15.47 -3.37 5.74
CA ALA A 42 -14.50 -2.98 6.75
C ALA A 42 -13.82 -4.19 7.41
N GLU A 43 -14.58 -5.22 7.74
CA GLU A 43 -14.02 -6.46 8.32
C GLU A 43 -13.09 -7.17 7.34
N LYS A 44 -13.45 -7.21 6.06
CA LYS A 44 -12.62 -7.76 4.99
C LYS A 44 -11.32 -6.97 4.85
N SER A 45 -11.41 -5.65 4.88
CA SER A 45 -10.26 -4.75 4.86
C SER A 45 -9.31 -5.00 6.03
N LEU A 46 -9.84 -5.13 7.25
CA LEU A 46 -9.05 -5.40 8.44
C LEU A 46 -8.33 -6.75 8.35
N ARG A 47 -9.00 -7.80 7.89
CA ARG A 47 -8.37 -9.12 7.70
C ARG A 47 -7.23 -9.05 6.68
N ALA A 48 -7.47 -8.42 5.53
CA ALA A 48 -6.45 -8.24 4.50
C ALA A 48 -5.24 -7.46 5.04
N PHE A 49 -5.48 -6.40 5.85
CA PHE A 49 -4.40 -5.64 6.44
C PHE A 49 -3.57 -6.43 7.45
N HIS A 50 -4.18 -7.32 8.23
CA HIS A 50 -3.40 -8.19 9.13
C HIS A 50 -2.40 -9.06 8.37
N GLU A 51 -2.78 -9.59 7.21
CA GLU A 51 -1.86 -10.35 6.36
C GLU A 51 -0.78 -9.44 5.74
N VAL A 52 -1.14 -8.25 5.27
CA VAL A 52 -0.18 -7.22 4.81
C VAL A 52 0.83 -6.89 5.93
N ALA A 53 0.36 -6.63 7.13
CA ALA A 53 1.20 -6.29 8.27
C ALA A 53 2.18 -7.42 8.63
N SER A 54 1.79 -8.68 8.50
CA SER A 54 2.69 -9.82 8.77
C SER A 54 3.93 -9.82 7.86
N VAL A 55 3.77 -9.38 6.61
CA VAL A 55 4.89 -9.21 5.68
C VAL A 55 5.72 -7.97 6.03
N LEU A 56 5.08 -6.83 6.24
CA LEU A 56 5.77 -5.57 6.52
C LEU A 56 6.53 -5.57 7.84
N THR A 57 6.15 -6.43 8.78
CA THR A 57 6.86 -6.64 10.05
C THR A 57 7.88 -7.78 10.01
N SER A 58 8.10 -8.40 8.85
CA SER A 58 9.17 -9.39 8.67
C SER A 58 10.57 -8.72 8.65
N PRO A 59 11.63 -9.44 9.00
CA PRO A 59 12.99 -8.89 8.93
C PRO A 59 13.37 -8.32 7.56
N ARG A 60 12.77 -8.85 6.48
CA ARG A 60 13.06 -8.38 5.11
C ARG A 60 12.61 -6.93 4.87
N CYS A 61 11.64 -6.46 5.61
CA CYS A 61 11.16 -5.09 5.57
C CYS A 61 11.74 -4.26 6.74
N LEU A 62 11.67 -4.78 7.96
CA LEU A 62 12.06 -4.03 9.15
C LEU A 62 13.56 -3.69 9.23
N ASN A 63 14.43 -4.49 8.62
CA ASN A 63 15.86 -4.18 8.60
C ASN A 63 16.18 -2.83 7.93
N CYS A 64 15.33 -2.38 7.00
CA CYS A 64 15.47 -1.08 6.32
C CYS A 64 14.53 0.00 6.87
N HIS A 65 13.35 -0.39 7.36
CA HIS A 65 12.31 0.51 7.86
C HIS A 65 12.44 0.75 9.36
N VAL A 66 13.58 1.32 9.76
CA VAL A 66 13.98 1.60 11.15
C VAL A 66 13.88 3.08 11.49
N PRO A 67 13.59 3.45 12.76
CA PRO A 67 13.61 4.84 13.19
C PRO A 67 15.03 5.44 13.25
N ASP A 68 16.02 4.58 13.51
CA ASP A 68 17.40 4.97 13.70
C ASP A 68 18.15 5.27 12.38
N ASP A 69 19.33 5.86 12.51
CA ASP A 69 20.19 6.19 11.37
C ASP A 69 20.91 4.95 10.78
N GLY A 70 21.00 3.86 11.50
CA GLY A 70 21.63 2.61 11.03
C GLY A 70 20.59 1.55 10.67
N PRO A 71 20.80 0.80 9.56
CA PRO A 71 19.97 -0.36 9.25
C PRO A 71 20.21 -1.52 10.24
N LEU A 72 19.28 -2.46 10.26
CA LEU A 72 19.46 -3.75 10.87
C LEU A 72 19.84 -4.79 9.82
N GLN A 73 20.26 -5.97 10.25
CA GLN A 73 20.53 -7.11 9.39
C GLN A 73 20.17 -8.43 10.07
N GLY A 74 20.17 -9.50 9.29
CA GLY A 74 19.85 -10.85 9.77
C GLY A 74 18.36 -11.09 9.89
N ASP A 75 18.01 -12.27 10.38
CA ASP A 75 16.63 -12.65 10.69
C ASP A 75 16.26 -12.33 12.15
N ASP A 76 17.24 -11.96 12.94
CA ASP A 76 17.17 -11.55 14.34
C ASP A 76 17.21 -10.04 14.55
N ASP A 77 17.18 -9.26 13.43
CA ASP A 77 17.13 -7.79 13.47
C ASP A 77 18.26 -7.14 14.28
N HIS A 78 19.49 -7.69 14.26
CA HIS A 78 20.60 -7.06 14.95
C HIS A 78 21.15 -5.85 14.17
N PRO A 79 21.85 -4.90 14.83
CA PRO A 79 22.45 -3.76 14.15
C PRO A 79 23.41 -4.19 13.05
N HIS A 80 23.35 -3.50 11.91
CA HIS A 80 24.24 -3.80 10.79
C HIS A 80 25.69 -3.69 11.21
N ILE A 81 26.51 -4.71 10.89
CA ILE A 81 27.94 -4.72 11.15
C ILE A 81 28.61 -3.48 10.52
N MET A 82 29.82 -3.13 10.98
CA MET A 82 30.61 -1.97 10.54
C MET A 82 29.96 -0.60 10.84
N ASN A 83 28.96 -0.55 11.72
CA ASN A 83 28.29 0.69 12.11
C ASN A 83 27.81 1.55 10.91
N VAL A 84 27.25 0.89 9.92
CA VAL A 84 26.72 1.54 8.71
C VAL A 84 25.65 2.55 9.07
N LYS A 85 25.66 3.69 8.41
CA LYS A 85 24.70 4.78 8.59
C LYS A 85 23.92 5.03 7.32
N ARG A 86 22.68 5.53 7.47
CA ARG A 86 21.77 5.90 6.37
C ARG A 86 22.41 6.92 5.41
N GLY A 87 23.07 7.92 5.98
CA GLY A 87 23.58 9.05 5.22
C GLY A 87 22.48 10.00 4.72
N ALA A 88 22.88 11.11 4.12
CA ALA A 88 21.97 12.18 3.73
C ALA A 88 20.96 11.76 2.62
N ASP A 89 21.32 10.80 1.79
CA ASP A 89 20.55 10.33 0.64
C ASP A 89 19.98 8.90 0.79
N GLY A 90 20.18 8.27 1.94
CA GLY A 90 19.79 6.87 2.18
C GLY A 90 20.77 5.84 1.63
N LYS A 91 21.86 6.26 0.98
CA LYS A 91 22.81 5.39 0.27
C LYS A 91 24.14 5.18 1.03
N GLY A 92 24.11 5.38 2.34
CA GLY A 92 25.29 5.29 3.20
C GLY A 92 26.00 6.62 3.43
N SER A 93 26.88 6.67 4.44
CA SER A 93 27.72 7.83 4.69
C SER A 93 28.72 8.06 3.56
N ALA A 94 29.33 9.25 3.50
CA ALA A 94 30.34 9.55 2.50
C ALA A 94 31.57 8.61 2.60
N ALA A 95 31.90 8.18 3.82
CA ALA A 95 33.02 7.28 4.08
C ALA A 95 32.71 5.79 3.81
N LEU A 96 31.40 5.41 3.86
CA LEU A 96 30.97 4.01 3.67
C LEU A 96 29.64 3.97 2.96
N ARG A 97 29.68 3.87 1.65
CA ARG A 97 28.49 3.79 0.79
C ARG A 97 27.96 2.36 0.74
N CYS A 98 26.63 2.22 0.65
CA CYS A 98 25.98 0.91 0.57
C CYS A 98 26.51 0.06 -0.59
N PHE A 99 26.73 0.66 -1.76
CA PHE A 99 27.22 -0.03 -2.96
C PHE A 99 28.65 -0.57 -2.83
N ALA A 100 29.42 -0.18 -1.80
CA ALA A 100 30.72 -0.77 -1.56
C ALA A 100 30.64 -2.29 -1.30
N CYS A 101 29.53 -2.75 -0.72
CA CYS A 101 29.27 -4.17 -0.43
C CYS A 101 28.03 -4.70 -1.16
N HIS A 102 26.98 -3.88 -1.30
CA HIS A 102 25.72 -4.30 -1.91
C HIS A 102 25.74 -3.99 -3.42
N GLN A 103 25.79 -5.05 -4.21
CA GLN A 103 25.80 -4.98 -5.67
C GLN A 103 24.38 -5.08 -6.23
N THR A 104 24.25 -5.21 -7.55
CA THR A 104 22.95 -5.38 -8.22
C THR A 104 22.32 -6.77 -8.05
N GLN A 105 23.07 -7.70 -7.47
CA GLN A 105 22.67 -9.09 -7.21
C GLN A 105 23.22 -9.56 -5.86
N ASN A 106 22.56 -10.53 -5.26
CA ASN A 106 23.03 -11.18 -4.03
C ASN A 106 24.36 -11.87 -4.25
N ALA A 107 25.26 -11.79 -3.27
CA ALA A 107 26.41 -12.66 -3.23
C ALA A 107 25.98 -14.14 -3.14
N ALA A 108 26.68 -15.03 -3.83
CA ALA A 108 26.34 -16.46 -3.91
C ALA A 108 26.71 -17.26 -2.65
N VAL A 109 27.27 -16.61 -1.63
CA VAL A 109 27.71 -17.25 -0.39
C VAL A 109 26.65 -17.10 0.72
N LEU A 110 26.60 -18.07 1.61
CA LEU A 110 25.70 -18.08 2.77
C LEU A 110 25.92 -16.80 3.60
N HIS A 111 24.83 -16.10 3.91
CA HIS A 111 24.80 -14.80 4.60
C HIS A 111 25.70 -13.71 3.96
N GLY A 112 26.10 -13.87 2.70
CA GLY A 112 26.83 -12.84 1.97
C GLY A 112 26.05 -11.55 1.79
N PRO A 113 26.70 -10.43 1.38
CA PRO A 113 26.00 -9.17 1.16
C PRO A 113 24.84 -9.36 0.17
N PRO A 114 23.61 -8.95 0.55
CA PRO A 114 22.50 -8.96 -0.39
C PRO A 114 22.65 -7.85 -1.42
N GLY A 115 21.95 -7.98 -2.55
CA GLY A 115 22.03 -7.00 -3.62
C GLY A 115 20.75 -6.91 -4.44
N ALA A 116 20.44 -5.70 -4.85
CA ALA A 116 19.39 -5.34 -5.80
C ALA A 116 19.73 -4.00 -6.45
N LEU A 117 19.08 -3.68 -7.56
CA LEU A 117 19.15 -2.34 -8.12
C LEU A 117 18.67 -1.31 -7.09
N GLU A 118 19.33 -0.17 -7.05
CA GLU A 118 19.00 0.94 -6.15
C GLU A 118 19.03 0.60 -4.66
N TRP A 119 19.99 -0.22 -4.22
CA TRP A 119 20.17 -0.59 -2.82
C TRP A 119 20.36 0.65 -1.93
N GLN A 120 19.34 0.94 -1.11
CA GLN A 120 19.33 2.13 -0.26
C GLN A 120 18.31 1.97 0.88
N LEU A 121 18.46 2.77 1.93
CA LEU A 121 17.44 3.00 2.95
C LEU A 121 16.49 4.11 2.49
N PRO A 122 15.27 4.18 3.05
CA PRO A 122 14.45 5.39 2.95
C PRO A 122 15.26 6.60 3.43
N PRO A 123 15.20 7.76 2.73
CA PRO A 123 16.03 8.92 3.07
C PRO A 123 15.63 9.52 4.42
N PRO A 124 16.55 10.25 5.11
CA PRO A 124 16.28 10.82 6.45
C PRO A 124 15.03 11.72 6.52
N ARG A 125 14.72 12.44 5.43
CA ARG A 125 13.53 13.30 5.34
C ARG A 125 12.19 12.52 5.31
N ALA A 126 12.24 11.23 4.99
CA ALA A 126 11.09 10.33 4.94
C ALA A 126 11.56 8.91 5.31
N PRO A 127 11.91 8.66 6.57
CA PRO A 127 12.56 7.41 6.99
C PRO A 127 11.63 6.21 6.92
N MET A 128 10.31 6.44 6.81
CA MET A 128 9.28 5.39 6.78
C MET A 128 9.55 4.31 7.81
N ALA A 129 9.74 4.75 9.08
CA ALA A 129 10.08 3.89 10.19
C ALA A 129 8.85 3.07 10.63
N TRP A 130 8.98 1.75 10.61
CA TRP A 130 7.90 0.82 10.97
C TRP A 130 8.22 -0.01 12.22
N LYS A 131 9.49 -0.21 12.52
CA LYS A 131 9.91 -0.99 13.69
C LYS A 131 9.35 -0.38 14.97
N GLY A 132 8.68 -1.23 15.76
CA GLY A 132 8.05 -0.82 17.02
C GLY A 132 6.62 -0.29 16.90
N LEU A 133 6.08 -0.12 15.69
CA LEU A 133 4.69 0.27 15.50
C LEU A 133 3.75 -0.91 15.76
N SER A 134 2.61 -0.64 16.38
CA SER A 134 1.48 -1.56 16.38
C SER A 134 0.91 -1.71 14.95
N THR A 135 0.14 -2.76 14.71
CA THR A 135 -0.51 -2.98 13.40
C THR A 135 -1.38 -1.79 12.99
N GLY A 136 -2.09 -1.18 13.93
CA GLY A 136 -2.91 0.00 13.65
C GLY A 136 -2.10 1.24 13.32
N GLU A 137 -0.98 1.47 14.02
CA GLU A 137 -0.07 2.57 13.72
C GLU A 137 0.61 2.39 12.36
N LEU A 138 1.05 1.18 12.03
CA LEU A 138 1.60 0.84 10.72
C LEU A 138 0.58 1.13 9.60
N CYS A 139 -0.65 0.70 9.78
CA CYS A 139 -1.73 0.98 8.84
C CYS A 139 -1.92 2.49 8.60
N ARG A 140 -2.03 3.26 9.68
CA ARG A 140 -2.16 4.72 9.59
C ARG A 140 -0.94 5.38 8.95
N THR A 141 0.26 4.85 9.22
CA THR A 141 1.50 5.32 8.59
C THR A 141 1.51 5.11 7.09
N LEU A 142 1.04 3.96 6.60
CA LEU A 142 0.95 3.69 5.16
C LEU A 142 -0.07 4.59 4.45
N LYS A 143 -1.13 5.02 5.15
CA LYS A 143 -2.16 5.92 4.61
C LYS A 143 -1.76 7.39 4.64
N ASP A 144 -0.76 7.76 5.41
CA ASP A 144 -0.32 9.14 5.58
C ASP A 144 0.80 9.50 4.58
N PRO A 145 0.53 10.34 3.55
CA PRO A 145 1.55 10.72 2.57
C PRO A 145 2.79 11.36 3.20
N SER A 146 2.64 12.05 4.32
CA SER A 146 3.77 12.67 5.03
C SER A 146 4.73 11.63 5.65
N LYS A 147 4.26 10.39 5.85
CA LYS A 147 4.99 9.30 6.49
C LYS A 147 5.36 8.15 5.54
N ASN A 148 4.69 8.05 4.38
CA ASN A 148 4.89 6.96 3.45
C ASN A 148 5.73 7.34 2.21
N GLY A 149 6.43 8.47 2.24
CA GLY A 149 7.23 8.96 1.11
C GLY A 149 6.37 9.62 0.02
N ASN A 150 5.27 10.25 0.41
CA ASN A 150 4.32 10.98 -0.46
C ASN A 150 3.65 10.10 -1.52
N ARG A 151 3.28 8.87 -1.14
CA ARG A 151 2.61 7.92 -2.03
C ARG A 151 1.11 7.89 -1.76
N SER A 152 0.32 7.81 -2.84
CA SER A 152 -1.07 7.37 -2.74
C SER A 152 -1.13 5.86 -2.42
N LEU A 153 -2.29 5.35 -2.03
CA LEU A 153 -2.47 3.92 -1.82
C LEU A 153 -2.21 3.12 -3.11
N GLN A 154 -2.57 3.68 -4.26
CA GLN A 154 -2.30 3.05 -5.56
C GLN A 154 -0.80 3.01 -5.87
N ASP A 155 -0.05 4.07 -5.53
CA ASP A 155 1.41 4.09 -5.70
C ASP A 155 2.11 3.07 -4.80
N LEU A 156 1.52 2.71 -3.64
CA LEU A 156 2.05 1.63 -2.81
C LEU A 156 2.04 0.29 -3.55
N ILE A 157 0.96 -0.01 -4.30
CA ILE A 157 0.88 -1.24 -5.10
C ILE A 157 2.00 -1.26 -6.14
N VAL A 158 2.17 -0.15 -6.88
CA VAL A 158 3.23 -0.03 -7.90
C VAL A 158 4.62 -0.15 -7.26
N HIS A 159 4.80 0.42 -6.07
CA HIS A 159 6.06 0.37 -5.34
C HIS A 159 6.48 -1.06 -4.98
N MET A 160 5.54 -1.96 -4.73
CA MET A 160 5.84 -3.37 -4.41
C MET A 160 6.55 -4.10 -5.55
N ASP A 161 6.47 -3.59 -6.78
CA ASP A 161 7.13 -4.18 -7.95
C ASP A 161 8.53 -3.60 -8.24
N THR A 162 9.03 -2.67 -7.43
CA THR A 162 10.40 -2.15 -7.58
C THR A 162 11.43 -3.22 -7.25
N SER A 163 12.60 -3.16 -7.89
CA SER A 163 13.66 -4.16 -7.74
C SER A 163 14.08 -4.35 -6.28
N LEU A 164 14.21 -3.25 -5.53
CA LEU A 164 14.61 -3.29 -4.12
C LEU A 164 13.53 -3.96 -3.25
N VAL A 165 12.25 -3.71 -3.48
CA VAL A 165 11.17 -4.36 -2.71
C VAL A 165 11.05 -5.84 -3.08
N ARG A 166 11.10 -6.18 -4.38
CA ARG A 166 11.09 -7.57 -4.84
C ARG A 166 12.24 -8.41 -4.29
N TRP A 167 13.37 -7.78 -3.96
CA TRP A 167 14.48 -8.44 -3.29
C TRP A 167 14.03 -9.19 -2.01
N ALA A 168 13.05 -8.68 -1.26
CA ALA A 168 12.57 -9.32 -0.05
C ALA A 168 12.14 -10.78 -0.25
N TRP A 169 11.71 -11.16 -1.45
CA TRP A 169 11.33 -12.52 -1.84
C TRP A 169 12.43 -13.30 -2.56
N ASN A 170 13.59 -12.69 -2.74
CA ASN A 170 14.82 -13.34 -3.20
C ASN A 170 16.02 -12.80 -2.42
N PRO A 171 16.07 -12.96 -1.09
CA PRO A 171 17.05 -12.28 -0.23
C PRO A 171 18.45 -12.91 -0.25
N GLY A 172 18.66 -13.96 -1.04
CA GLY A 172 19.91 -14.72 -1.09
C GLY A 172 20.01 -15.79 -0.02
N PRO A 173 21.08 -16.62 -0.09
CA PRO A 173 21.23 -17.78 0.78
C PRO A 173 21.27 -17.44 2.27
N GLY A 174 20.61 -18.24 3.10
CA GLY A 174 20.64 -18.15 4.55
C GLY A 174 19.69 -17.13 5.17
N ARG A 175 18.73 -16.60 4.41
CA ARG A 175 17.73 -15.63 4.90
C ARG A 175 16.33 -16.18 4.73
N THR A 176 15.48 -15.98 5.74
CA THR A 176 14.06 -16.35 5.68
C THR A 176 13.29 -15.47 4.71
N LEU A 177 12.27 -16.02 4.08
CA LEU A 177 11.33 -15.29 3.25
C LEU A 177 10.24 -14.63 4.10
N PRO A 178 9.56 -13.58 3.59
CA PRO A 178 8.31 -13.11 4.18
C PRO A 178 7.26 -14.22 4.24
N PRO A 179 6.26 -14.10 5.15
CA PRO A 179 5.27 -15.17 5.40
C PRO A 179 4.32 -15.44 4.22
N LEU A 180 4.14 -14.48 3.31
CA LEU A 180 3.35 -14.63 2.08
C LEU A 180 4.28 -14.55 0.87
N SER A 181 3.90 -15.18 -0.23
CA SER A 181 4.53 -14.92 -1.53
C SER A 181 4.30 -13.46 -1.96
N HIS A 182 5.12 -12.96 -2.88
CA HIS A 182 4.95 -11.60 -3.40
C HIS A 182 3.55 -11.36 -3.98
N ASP A 183 3.04 -12.29 -4.77
CA ASP A 183 1.75 -12.16 -5.44
C ASP A 183 0.58 -12.20 -4.43
N GLU A 184 0.66 -13.06 -3.42
CA GLU A 184 -0.31 -13.08 -2.32
C GLU A 184 -0.29 -11.76 -1.55
N PHE A 185 0.89 -11.28 -1.18
CA PHE A 185 1.03 -9.99 -0.49
C PHE A 185 0.43 -8.83 -1.30
N VAL A 186 0.74 -8.72 -2.59
CA VAL A 186 0.17 -7.68 -3.47
C VAL A 186 -1.34 -7.84 -3.59
N SER A 187 -1.85 -9.07 -3.66
CA SER A 187 -3.29 -9.35 -3.68
C SER A 187 -3.97 -8.87 -2.38
N ARG A 188 -3.38 -9.13 -1.21
CA ARG A 188 -3.90 -8.65 0.08
C ARG A 188 -3.81 -7.13 0.22
N LEU A 189 -2.75 -6.53 -0.28
CA LEU A 189 -2.62 -5.07 -0.31
C LEU A 189 -3.72 -4.41 -1.16
N LYS A 190 -4.00 -4.96 -2.33
CA LYS A 190 -5.11 -4.53 -3.20
C LYS A 190 -6.46 -4.72 -2.51
N GLU A 191 -6.70 -5.89 -1.94
CA GLU A 191 -7.95 -6.19 -1.22
C GLU A 191 -8.18 -5.20 -0.08
N TRP A 192 -7.16 -4.90 0.73
CA TRP A 192 -7.24 -3.89 1.78
C TRP A 192 -7.65 -2.53 1.23
N ILE A 193 -7.00 -2.07 0.15
CA ILE A 193 -7.28 -0.78 -0.49
C ILE A 193 -8.70 -0.74 -1.05
N ASP A 194 -9.10 -1.75 -1.83
CA ASP A 194 -10.37 -1.82 -2.54
C ASP A 194 -11.58 -1.94 -1.59
N THR A 195 -11.35 -2.45 -0.38
CA THR A 195 -12.38 -2.58 0.66
C THR A 195 -12.39 -1.45 1.69
N GLY A 196 -11.73 -0.33 1.37
CA GLY A 196 -11.81 0.93 2.13
C GLY A 196 -10.62 1.24 3.01
N ALA A 197 -9.54 0.45 2.94
CA ALA A 197 -8.30 0.67 3.67
C ALA A 197 -8.52 0.92 5.18
N ALA A 198 -9.35 0.09 5.82
CA ALA A 198 -9.64 0.17 7.26
C ALA A 198 -8.38 -0.19 8.07
N CYS A 199 -8.19 0.49 9.19
CA CYS A 199 -7.07 0.25 10.10
C CYS A 199 -7.54 -0.36 11.42
N PRO A 200 -6.81 -1.35 11.97
CA PRO A 200 -7.05 -1.82 13.33
C PRO A 200 -6.84 -0.69 14.36
N ASN A 201 -7.45 -0.85 15.53
CA ASN A 201 -7.29 0.08 16.66
C ASN A 201 -5.88 0.07 17.24
#